data_a92222c28cf11d7568370a539e9b1822
#
_entry.id   a92222c28cf11d7568370a539e9b1822
#
_cell.length_a   1.000
_cell.length_b   1.000
_cell.length_c   1.000
_cell.angle_alpha   90.00
_cell.angle_beta   90.00
_cell.angle_gamma   90.00
#
_symmetry.space_group_name_H-M   'P 1'
#
loop_
_entity.id
_entity.type
_entity.pdbx_description
1 polymer ?
#
loop_
_entity_poly.entity_id
_entity_poly.type
_entity_poly.pdbx_seq_one_letter_code
_entity_poly.pdbx_strand_id
1 'polypeptide(L)'
;MGLFKDMLGGGESGFKNEEALDLEWVPKLLPFRDQQQHHIARCLKPLIEGRNGTNVFMHGAPGIGKTAAVKWIFRDLEETTDDVLVVYVNCWQRNTSYQVLLEICNELGYVFTQNKRQDELMEIIKGICNKKAAVFCFDEIDKVEDLDFLYSIL
;
A
#
# COMPACT_ATOMS: atom_id res chain seq x y z
N MET A 1 -24.03 24.89 30.00
CA MET A 1 -24.03 25.16 28.56
C MET A 1 -22.58 25.20 28.10
N GLY A 2 -22.12 24.18 27.41
CA GLY A 2 -20.74 24.11 26.91
C GLY A 2 -20.75 24.38 25.41
N LEU A 3 -20.00 25.36 24.96
CA LEU A 3 -19.82 25.77 23.54
C LEU A 3 -19.56 24.59 22.61
N PHE A 4 -18.85 23.57 23.09
CA PHE A 4 -18.53 22.36 22.34
C PHE A 4 -19.71 21.37 22.20
N LYS A 5 -20.71 21.45 23.08
CA LYS A 5 -21.88 20.57 23.04
C LYS A 5 -22.88 21.01 21.95
N ASP A 6 -22.92 22.30 21.66
CA ASP A 6 -23.73 22.86 20.58
C ASP A 6 -23.05 22.71 19.21
N MET A 7 -21.73 22.58 19.19
CA MET A 7 -20.97 22.26 17.96
C MET A 7 -21.01 20.78 17.57
N LEU A 8 -21.21 19.87 18.55
CA LEU A 8 -21.28 18.43 18.33
C LEU A 8 -22.71 17.90 18.12
N GLY A 9 -23.72 18.72 18.36
CA GLY A 9 -25.13 18.36 18.25
C GLY A 9 -25.82 19.07 17.11
N GLY A 10 -25.85 18.50 15.91
CA GLY A 10 -26.79 18.85 14.86
C GLY A 10 -26.30 19.79 13.77
N GLY A 11 -25.08 19.62 13.29
CA GLY A 11 -24.73 20.08 11.95
C GLY A 11 -25.16 19.02 10.94
N GLU A 12 -26.12 19.28 10.08
CA GLU A 12 -26.23 18.55 8.82
C GLU A 12 -24.87 18.71 8.12
N SER A 13 -24.07 17.66 8.16
CA SER A 13 -22.84 17.59 7.40
C SER A 13 -23.22 17.81 5.93
N GLY A 14 -22.66 18.83 5.31
CA GLY A 14 -22.84 19.09 3.87
C GLY A 14 -22.23 17.98 3.01
N PHE A 15 -21.60 16.99 3.64
CA PHE A 15 -20.98 15.82 3.00
C PHE A 15 -21.89 14.60 3.19
N LYS A 16 -22.13 13.92 2.09
CA LYS A 16 -22.93 12.69 2.06
C LYS A 16 -22.21 11.51 2.73
N ASN A 17 -20.89 11.56 2.79
CA ASN A 17 -20.03 10.61 3.48
C ASN A 17 -18.72 11.31 3.88
N GLU A 18 -18.57 11.68 5.15
CA GLU A 18 -17.35 12.32 5.69
C GLU A 18 -16.17 11.39 5.69
N GLU A 19 -16.39 10.08 5.86
CA GLU A 19 -15.34 9.06 5.83
C GLU A 19 -14.61 9.03 4.47
N ALA A 20 -15.27 9.44 3.39
CA ALA A 20 -14.67 9.49 2.06
C ALA A 20 -13.59 10.59 1.91
N LEU A 21 -13.43 11.46 2.89
CA LEU A 21 -12.37 12.46 2.97
C LEU A 21 -11.11 11.95 3.64
N ASP A 22 -11.18 10.78 4.27
CA ASP A 22 -10.01 10.13 4.85
C ASP A 22 -9.08 9.62 3.73
N LEU A 23 -7.79 9.90 3.86
CA LEU A 23 -6.75 9.46 2.91
C LEU A 23 -6.62 7.92 2.85
N GLU A 24 -7.06 7.23 3.89
CA GLU A 24 -7.06 5.77 3.96
C GLU A 24 -8.39 5.15 3.50
N TRP A 25 -9.41 5.97 3.26
CA TRP A 25 -10.70 5.47 2.84
C TRP A 25 -10.64 4.81 1.44
N VAL A 26 -11.14 3.60 1.37
CA VAL A 26 -11.26 2.85 0.11
C VAL A 26 -12.73 2.55 -0.12
N PRO A 27 -13.32 2.96 -1.26
CA PRO A 27 -14.70 2.67 -1.56
C PRO A 27 -14.94 1.16 -1.65
N LYS A 28 -16.09 0.70 -1.19
CA LYS A 28 -16.49 -0.72 -1.27
C LYS A 28 -16.64 -1.21 -2.71
N LEU A 29 -16.94 -0.30 -3.63
CA LEU A 29 -17.08 -0.55 -5.06
C LEU A 29 -16.32 0.52 -5.83
N LEU A 30 -15.50 0.10 -6.78
CA LEU A 30 -14.83 0.98 -7.75
C LEU A 30 -15.49 0.80 -9.12
N PRO A 31 -16.52 1.58 -9.43
CA PRO A 31 -17.21 1.47 -10.71
C PRO A 31 -16.25 1.77 -11.86
N PHE A 32 -16.41 1.07 -12.98
CA PHE A 32 -15.65 1.25 -14.24
C PHE A 32 -14.15 0.87 -14.16
N ARG A 33 -13.74 0.09 -13.16
CA ARG A 33 -12.34 -0.37 -12.99
C ARG A 33 -12.17 -1.89 -13.01
N ASP A 34 -13.23 -2.63 -13.33
CA ASP A 34 -13.24 -4.09 -13.26
C ASP A 34 -12.13 -4.73 -14.10
N GLN A 35 -11.88 -4.23 -15.31
CA GLN A 35 -10.84 -4.78 -16.18
C GLN A 35 -9.43 -4.59 -15.60
N GLN A 36 -9.12 -3.42 -15.07
CA GLN A 36 -7.83 -3.12 -14.46
C GLN A 36 -7.63 -3.95 -13.18
N GLN A 37 -8.66 -4.04 -12.35
CA GLN A 37 -8.63 -4.85 -11.14
C GLN A 37 -8.43 -6.35 -11.45
N HIS A 38 -9.16 -6.89 -12.42
CA HIS A 38 -8.98 -8.27 -12.87
C HIS A 38 -7.59 -8.51 -13.45
N HIS A 39 -7.01 -7.54 -14.17
CA HIS A 39 -5.65 -7.67 -14.70
C HIS A 39 -4.63 -7.79 -13.57
N ILE A 40 -4.68 -6.89 -12.58
CA ILE A 40 -3.77 -6.93 -11.43
C ILE A 40 -3.98 -8.22 -10.63
N ALA A 41 -5.22 -8.61 -10.35
CA ALA A 41 -5.54 -9.84 -9.63
C ALA A 41 -4.96 -11.08 -10.34
N ARG A 42 -5.00 -11.13 -11.68
CA ARG A 42 -4.35 -12.22 -12.45
C ARG A 42 -2.83 -12.24 -12.27
N CYS A 43 -2.19 -11.06 -12.20
CA CYS A 43 -0.75 -10.96 -11.97
C CYS A 43 -0.35 -11.43 -10.57
N LEU A 44 -1.22 -11.21 -9.57
CA LEU A 44 -0.99 -11.60 -8.17
C LEU A 44 -1.44 -13.03 -7.85
N LYS A 45 -2.39 -13.61 -8.61
CA LYS A 45 -2.91 -14.95 -8.37
C LYS A 45 -1.84 -16.03 -8.16
N PRO A 46 -0.73 -16.07 -8.92
CA PRO A 46 0.32 -17.07 -8.70
C PRO A 46 0.93 -17.05 -7.29
N LEU A 47 0.94 -15.89 -6.61
CA LEU A 47 1.44 -15.78 -5.24
C LEU A 47 0.62 -16.61 -4.26
N ILE A 48 -0.72 -16.65 -4.42
CA ILE A 48 -1.62 -17.47 -3.61
C ILE A 48 -1.36 -18.97 -3.83
N GLU A 49 -0.89 -19.32 -5.03
CA GLU A 49 -0.56 -20.70 -5.42
C GLU A 49 0.91 -21.07 -5.07
N GLY A 50 1.62 -20.23 -4.32
CA GLY A 50 3.03 -20.45 -3.95
C GLY A 50 4.02 -20.31 -5.11
N ARG A 51 3.65 -19.57 -6.17
CA ARG A 51 4.46 -19.28 -7.34
C ARG A 51 4.77 -17.79 -7.42
N ASN A 52 5.76 -17.40 -8.22
CA ASN A 52 6.08 -16.00 -8.44
C ASN A 52 4.96 -15.31 -9.23
N GLY A 53 4.56 -14.13 -8.75
CA GLY A 53 3.65 -13.24 -9.47
C GLY A 53 4.34 -12.50 -10.61
N THR A 54 3.56 -11.71 -11.33
CA THR A 54 4.06 -10.84 -12.41
C THR A 54 4.08 -9.40 -11.90
N ASN A 55 5.20 -8.70 -12.08
CA ASN A 55 5.30 -7.29 -11.75
C ASN A 55 4.39 -6.45 -12.64
N VAL A 56 3.74 -5.46 -12.05
CA VAL A 56 2.81 -4.57 -12.75
C VAL A 56 3.27 -3.13 -12.61
N PHE A 57 3.34 -2.43 -13.73
CA PHE A 57 3.55 -0.98 -13.74
C PHE A 57 2.25 -0.27 -14.12
N MET A 58 1.73 0.52 -13.18
CA MET A 58 0.48 1.26 -13.35
C MET A 58 0.77 2.75 -13.55
N HIS A 59 0.40 3.27 -14.71
CA HIS A 59 0.55 4.69 -15.02
C HIS A 59 -0.79 5.32 -15.46
N GLY A 60 -0.86 6.63 -15.39
CA GLY A 60 -2.05 7.39 -15.81
C GLY A 60 -2.13 8.74 -15.13
N ALA A 61 -3.06 9.57 -15.56
CA ALA A 61 -3.27 10.92 -15.03
C ALA A 61 -3.53 10.91 -13.51
N PRO A 62 -3.18 11.98 -12.79
CA PRO A 62 -3.55 12.14 -11.38
C PRO A 62 -5.07 12.07 -11.20
N GLY A 63 -5.52 11.59 -10.05
CA GLY A 63 -6.95 11.60 -9.69
C GLY A 63 -7.82 10.55 -10.39
N ILE A 64 -7.27 9.67 -11.22
CA ILE A 64 -8.05 8.61 -11.89
C ILE A 64 -8.31 7.37 -11.03
N GLY A 65 -7.91 7.37 -9.76
CA GLY A 65 -8.21 6.28 -8.83
C GLY A 65 -7.20 5.11 -8.83
N LYS A 66 -5.95 5.32 -9.24
CA LYS A 66 -4.89 4.29 -9.21
C LYS A 66 -4.67 3.76 -7.79
N THR A 67 -4.42 4.64 -6.85
CA THR A 67 -4.22 4.33 -5.43
C THR A 67 -5.40 3.56 -4.84
N ALA A 68 -6.62 4.02 -5.10
CA ALA A 68 -7.83 3.37 -4.62
C ALA A 68 -7.98 1.95 -5.18
N ALA A 69 -7.66 1.75 -6.46
CA ALA A 69 -7.70 0.42 -7.09
C ALA A 69 -6.72 -0.55 -6.46
N VAL A 70 -5.49 -0.13 -6.19
CA VAL A 70 -4.48 -0.98 -5.53
C VAL A 70 -4.87 -1.30 -4.09
N LYS A 71 -5.26 -0.31 -3.30
CA LYS A 71 -5.70 -0.52 -1.91
C LYS A 71 -6.90 -1.46 -1.82
N TRP A 72 -7.83 -1.37 -2.77
CA TRP A 72 -8.96 -2.28 -2.85
C TRP A 72 -8.51 -3.73 -3.10
N ILE A 73 -7.62 -3.95 -4.08
CA ILE A 73 -7.09 -5.28 -4.40
C ILE A 73 -6.28 -5.84 -3.24
N PHE A 74 -5.49 -5.03 -2.56
CA PHE A 74 -4.70 -5.46 -1.43
C PHE A 74 -5.59 -5.90 -0.27
N ARG A 75 -6.66 -5.16 0.03
CA ARG A 75 -7.66 -5.58 1.02
C ARG A 75 -8.31 -6.90 0.65
N ASP A 76 -8.75 -7.05 -0.61
CA ASP A 76 -9.36 -8.29 -1.10
C ASP A 76 -8.41 -9.48 -1.00
N LEU A 77 -7.12 -9.26 -1.27
CA LEU A 77 -6.07 -10.27 -1.11
C LEU A 77 -5.88 -10.68 0.36
N GLU A 78 -5.79 -9.72 1.27
CA GLU A 78 -5.68 -9.96 2.71
C GLU A 78 -6.91 -10.69 3.29
N GLU A 79 -8.12 -10.37 2.81
CA GLU A 79 -9.35 -11.08 3.18
C GLU A 79 -9.40 -12.50 2.61
N THR A 80 -8.70 -12.75 1.51
CA THR A 80 -8.71 -14.05 0.81
C THR A 80 -7.68 -15.03 1.37
N THR A 81 -6.51 -14.56 1.78
CA THR A 81 -5.41 -15.44 2.24
C THR A 81 -4.49 -14.75 3.23
N ASP A 82 -4.05 -15.52 4.22
CA ASP A 82 -2.99 -15.12 5.14
C ASP A 82 -1.58 -15.50 4.65
N ASP A 83 -1.46 -16.17 3.50
CA ASP A 83 -0.20 -16.72 2.99
C ASP A 83 0.64 -15.69 2.23
N VAL A 84 0.09 -14.53 1.92
CA VAL A 84 0.77 -13.47 1.20
C VAL A 84 0.84 -12.21 2.09
N LEU A 85 2.04 -11.67 2.27
CA LEU A 85 2.26 -10.39 2.92
C LEU A 85 1.98 -9.27 1.94
N VAL A 86 1.24 -8.28 2.37
CA VAL A 86 0.89 -7.10 1.58
C VAL A 86 1.62 -5.88 2.14
N VAL A 87 2.38 -5.19 1.31
CA VAL A 87 3.15 -4.01 1.70
C VAL A 87 2.84 -2.85 0.76
N TYR A 88 2.29 -1.79 1.31
CA TYR A 88 1.99 -0.56 0.58
C TYR A 88 2.86 0.59 1.07
N VAL A 89 3.61 1.22 0.17
CA VAL A 89 4.47 2.36 0.47
C VAL A 89 4.06 3.56 -0.37
N ASN A 90 3.75 4.67 0.30
CA ASN A 90 3.53 5.94 -0.35
C ASN A 90 4.87 6.69 -0.49
N CYS A 91 5.42 6.70 -1.71
CA CYS A 91 6.71 7.29 -2.01
C CYS A 91 6.71 8.83 -2.02
N TRP A 92 5.55 9.46 -2.02
CA TRP A 92 5.46 10.89 -1.75
C TRP A 92 5.88 11.24 -0.32
N GLN A 93 5.48 10.41 0.64
CA GLN A 93 5.82 10.58 2.06
C GLN A 93 7.20 10.01 2.39
N ARG A 94 7.61 8.98 1.67
CA ARG A 94 8.87 8.24 1.84
C ARG A 94 9.68 8.36 0.55
N ASN A 95 10.44 9.44 0.40
CA ASN A 95 11.07 9.81 -0.87
C ASN A 95 12.54 9.42 -0.99
N THR A 96 13.12 8.71 -0.03
CA THR A 96 14.47 8.15 -0.12
C THR A 96 14.47 6.65 0.03
N SER A 97 15.42 5.94 -0.57
CA SER A 97 15.58 4.49 -0.42
C SER A 97 15.57 4.05 1.04
N TYR A 98 16.25 4.77 1.90
CA TYR A 98 16.29 4.47 3.33
C TYR A 98 14.90 4.54 3.99
N GLN A 99 14.14 5.59 3.71
CA GLN A 99 12.79 5.76 4.26
C GLN A 99 11.81 4.71 3.71
N VAL A 100 11.94 4.34 2.44
CA VAL A 100 11.15 3.26 1.84
C VAL A 100 11.44 1.92 2.54
N LEU A 101 12.70 1.59 2.77
CA LEU A 101 13.08 0.35 3.46
C LEU A 101 12.60 0.33 4.92
N LEU A 102 12.64 1.47 5.61
CA LEU A 102 12.06 1.58 6.96
C LEU A 102 10.56 1.31 6.95
N GLU A 103 9.84 1.89 6.00
CA GLU A 103 8.40 1.67 5.88
C GLU A 103 8.06 0.23 5.57
N ILE A 104 8.80 -0.41 4.65
CA ILE A 104 8.65 -1.83 4.36
C ILE A 104 8.85 -2.68 5.63
N CYS A 105 9.89 -2.40 6.42
CA CYS A 105 10.11 -3.11 7.68
C CYS A 105 8.93 -2.93 8.64
N ASN A 106 8.40 -1.72 8.78
CA ASN A 106 7.26 -1.44 9.64
C ASN A 106 6.00 -2.19 9.17
N GLU A 107 5.68 -2.15 7.89
CA GLU A 107 4.56 -2.88 7.29
C GLU A 107 4.68 -4.41 7.46
N LEU A 108 5.91 -4.92 7.41
CA LEU A 108 6.21 -6.34 7.69
C LEU A 108 6.22 -6.69 9.19
N GLY A 109 5.92 -5.72 10.07
CA GLY A 109 5.86 -5.92 11.52
C GLY A 109 7.22 -5.92 12.24
N TYR A 110 8.29 -5.49 11.57
CA TYR A 110 9.61 -5.38 12.19
C TYR A 110 9.85 -3.96 12.72
N VAL A 111 9.84 -3.80 14.04
CA VAL A 111 9.89 -2.49 14.73
C VAL A 111 11.30 -2.08 15.19
N PHE A 112 12.28 -2.99 15.21
CA PHE A 112 13.63 -2.71 15.70
C PHE A 112 14.54 -2.12 14.62
N THR A 113 14.12 -1.01 14.02
CA THR A 113 14.81 -0.38 12.89
C THR A 113 15.82 0.70 13.29
N GLN A 114 15.89 1.06 14.58
CA GLN A 114 16.79 2.12 15.06
C GLN A 114 18.26 1.79 14.79
N ASN A 115 19.00 2.79 14.29
CA ASN A 115 20.43 2.72 13.99
C ASN A 115 20.82 1.64 12.95
N LYS A 116 19.89 1.13 12.17
CA LYS A 116 20.16 0.17 11.10
C LYS A 116 20.50 0.88 9.80
N ARG A 117 21.45 0.31 9.06
CA ARG A 117 21.83 0.78 7.72
C ARG A 117 20.89 0.16 6.66
N GLN A 118 20.96 0.68 5.44
CA GLN A 118 20.13 0.18 4.33
C GLN A 118 20.36 -1.29 4.03
N ASP A 119 21.61 -1.74 4.05
CA ASP A 119 21.98 -3.14 3.84
C ASP A 119 21.38 -4.08 4.91
N GLU A 120 21.41 -3.65 6.18
CA GLU A 120 20.80 -4.41 7.27
C GLU A 120 19.28 -4.50 7.17
N LEU A 121 18.61 -3.39 6.81
CA LEU A 121 17.16 -3.36 6.58
C LEU A 121 16.79 -4.29 5.42
N MET A 122 17.54 -4.27 4.34
CA MET A 122 17.32 -5.15 3.19
C MET A 122 17.45 -6.63 3.55
N GLU A 123 18.46 -7.00 4.36
CA GLU A 123 18.63 -8.40 4.82
C GLU A 123 17.46 -8.85 5.71
N ILE A 124 16.92 -7.95 6.54
CA ILE A 124 15.74 -8.24 7.35
C ILE A 124 14.52 -8.50 6.45
N ILE A 125 14.29 -7.63 5.46
CA ILE A 125 13.19 -7.78 4.50
C ILE A 125 13.30 -9.11 3.76
N LYS A 126 14.48 -9.43 3.22
CA LYS A 126 14.75 -10.72 2.55
C LYS A 126 14.49 -11.91 3.47
N GLY A 127 14.93 -11.81 4.73
CA GLY A 127 14.71 -12.87 5.72
C GLY A 127 13.24 -13.15 6.00
N ILE A 128 12.40 -12.12 5.97
CA ILE A 128 10.94 -12.24 6.14
C ILE A 128 10.31 -12.82 4.87
N CYS A 129 10.65 -12.27 3.70
CA CYS A 129 10.09 -12.67 2.41
C CYS A 129 10.51 -14.08 1.98
N ASN A 130 11.63 -14.61 2.48
CA ASN A 130 12.01 -16.01 2.27
C ASN A 130 11.08 -17.01 2.98
N LYS A 131 10.34 -16.56 3.98
CA LYS A 131 9.43 -17.42 4.75
C LYS A 131 7.99 -17.37 4.24
N LYS A 132 7.61 -16.27 3.60
CA LYS A 132 6.26 -16.01 3.16
C LYS A 132 6.27 -15.14 1.92
N ALA A 133 5.43 -15.44 0.94
CA ALA A 133 5.30 -14.62 -0.26
C ALA A 133 4.91 -13.18 0.12
N ALA A 134 5.43 -12.21 -0.60
CA ALA A 134 5.12 -10.81 -0.38
C ALA A 134 4.80 -10.09 -1.70
N VAL A 135 3.88 -9.16 -1.64
CA VAL A 135 3.58 -8.21 -2.70
C VAL A 135 3.84 -6.80 -2.22
N PHE A 136 4.58 -6.04 -3.01
CA PHE A 136 4.92 -4.65 -2.71
C PHE A 136 4.22 -3.72 -3.69
N CYS A 137 3.66 -2.63 -3.18
CA CYS A 137 3.21 -1.51 -3.99
C CYS A 137 3.99 -0.25 -3.60
N PHE A 138 4.60 0.37 -4.59
CA PHE A 138 5.26 1.67 -4.47
C PHE A 138 4.41 2.70 -5.21
N ASP A 139 3.54 3.38 -4.48
CA ASP A 139 2.69 4.42 -5.05
C ASP A 139 3.47 5.74 -5.13
N GLU A 140 3.24 6.52 -6.21
CA GLU A 140 3.97 7.77 -6.48
C GLU A 140 5.50 7.55 -6.57
N ILE A 141 5.95 6.45 -7.17
CA ILE A 141 7.36 6.05 -7.24
C ILE A 141 8.25 7.09 -7.94
N ASP A 142 7.67 7.94 -8.78
CA ASP A 142 8.35 9.07 -9.44
C ASP A 142 8.83 10.16 -8.47
N LYS A 143 8.39 10.11 -7.20
CA LYS A 143 8.79 11.03 -6.13
C LYS A 143 10.04 10.58 -5.36
N VAL A 144 10.50 9.36 -5.58
CA VAL A 144 11.70 8.85 -4.91
C VAL A 144 12.95 9.45 -5.54
N GLU A 145 13.86 9.93 -4.71
CA GLU A 145 15.10 10.58 -5.14
C GLU A 145 16.10 9.57 -5.76
N ASP A 146 16.10 8.33 -5.25
CA ASP A 146 16.93 7.24 -5.74
C ASP A 146 16.13 5.91 -5.75
N LEU A 147 16.40 5.06 -6.71
CA LEU A 147 15.71 3.79 -6.91
C LEU A 147 16.57 2.56 -6.54
N ASP A 148 17.62 2.75 -5.75
CA ASP A 148 18.57 1.69 -5.41
C ASP A 148 17.91 0.52 -4.69
N PHE A 149 16.93 0.82 -3.83
CA PHE A 149 16.14 -0.20 -3.13
C PHE A 149 15.38 -1.12 -4.09
N LEU A 150 14.90 -0.57 -5.22
CA LEU A 150 14.08 -1.32 -6.17
C LEU A 150 14.89 -2.43 -6.85
N TYR A 151 16.13 -2.15 -7.24
CA TYR A 151 17.04 -3.17 -7.79
C TYR A 151 17.36 -4.29 -6.80
N SER A 152 17.23 -4.03 -5.52
CA SER A 152 17.53 -5.02 -4.49
C SER A 152 16.31 -5.87 -4.11
N ILE A 153 15.11 -5.38 -4.39
CA ILE A 153 13.83 -6.08 -4.15
C ILE A 153 13.42 -6.93 -5.34
N LEU A 154 13.66 -6.45 -6.57
CA LEU A 154 13.37 -7.17 -7.83
C LEU A 154 14.35 -8.29 -8.09
#